data_8a9a5ce498273116057db19b6840ee68
#
_entry.id   8a9a5ce498273116057db19b6840ee68
#
_cell.length_a   1.000
_cell.length_b   1.000
_cell.length_c   1.000
_cell.angle_alpha   90.00
_cell.angle_beta   90.00
_cell.angle_gamma   90.00
#
_symmetry.space_group_name_H-M   'P 1'
#
loop_
_entity.id
_entity.type
_entity.pdbx_description
1 polymer ?
#
loop_
_entity_poly.entity_id
_entity_poly.type
_entity_poly.pdbx_seq_one_letter_code
_entity_poly.pdbx_strand_id
1 'polypeptide(L)'
;MGERLPVGDSTFDLAYCCDVLEHVDDLDAVLAETARALTPGGLYFFDTINRTWLGRLVVIKIMQEWRWTRMFDTPPVHDWSMFITPAELTAALDRHGLRLTGLTGLGLRTADPPATDRHAPRSTGRLTYGEVSRRLNFGRVPYTGGANYMGYAVKTAARG
;
A
#
# COMPACT_ATOMS: atom_id res chain seq x y z
N MET A 1 -1.87 -14.30 9.31
CA MET A 1 -0.74 -14.92 8.57
C MET A 1 0.34 -13.87 8.40
N GLY A 2 1.58 -14.11 8.74
CA GLY A 2 2.65 -13.10 8.71
C GLY A 2 3.21 -12.79 10.09
N GLU A 3 2.48 -13.15 11.14
CA GLU A 3 2.88 -12.98 12.54
C GLU A 3 3.97 -13.97 12.97
N ARG A 4 4.23 -15.00 12.18
CA ARG A 4 5.33 -15.95 12.37
C ARG A 4 5.75 -16.58 11.05
N LEU A 5 6.97 -16.29 10.64
CA LEU A 5 7.55 -16.82 9.41
C LEU A 5 8.41 -18.08 9.73
N PRO A 6 8.37 -19.13 8.91
CA PRO A 6 9.18 -20.34 9.11
C PRO A 6 10.64 -20.13 8.66
N VAL A 7 11.26 -19.04 9.11
CA VAL A 7 12.62 -18.63 8.72
C VAL A 7 13.44 -18.26 9.95
N GLY A 8 14.76 -18.35 9.83
CA GLY A 8 15.69 -17.95 10.89
C GLY A 8 15.78 -16.45 11.08
N ASP A 9 16.40 -16.03 12.19
CA ASP A 9 16.69 -14.63 12.46
C ASP A 9 17.74 -14.10 11.47
N SER A 10 17.65 -12.83 11.10
CA SER A 10 18.63 -12.15 10.27
C SER A 10 19.02 -12.94 9.00
N THR A 11 18.02 -13.45 8.30
CA THR A 11 18.20 -14.31 7.13
C THR A 11 18.14 -13.52 5.81
N PHE A 12 17.41 -12.40 5.78
CA PHE A 12 17.13 -11.67 4.55
C PHE A 12 17.68 -10.25 4.59
N ASP A 13 18.20 -9.78 3.46
CA ASP A 13 18.62 -8.38 3.27
C ASP A 13 17.46 -7.50 2.77
N LEU A 14 16.38 -8.13 2.29
CA LEU A 14 15.21 -7.46 1.76
C LEU A 14 13.94 -8.24 2.12
N ALA A 15 12.96 -7.53 2.63
CA ALA A 15 11.57 -7.98 2.75
C ALA A 15 10.65 -6.98 2.06
N TYR A 16 9.55 -7.46 1.48
CA TYR A 16 8.50 -6.59 0.96
C TYR A 16 7.12 -7.11 1.36
N CYS A 17 6.19 -6.19 1.54
CA CYS A 17 4.81 -6.47 1.94
C CYS A 17 3.90 -5.47 1.23
N CYS A 18 3.21 -5.93 0.19
CA CYS A 18 2.38 -5.11 -0.67
C CYS A 18 0.93 -5.55 -0.60
N ASP A 19 0.00 -4.60 -0.39
CA ASP A 19 -1.45 -4.83 -0.24
C ASP A 19 -1.80 -5.89 0.82
N VAL A 20 -1.10 -5.89 1.95
CA VAL A 20 -1.28 -6.90 3.02
C VAL A 20 -1.45 -6.26 4.39
N LEU A 21 -0.74 -5.16 4.69
CA LEU A 21 -0.71 -4.58 6.05
C LEU A 21 -2.09 -4.18 6.57
N GLU A 22 -2.99 -3.76 5.70
CA GLU A 22 -4.38 -3.45 6.02
C GLU A 22 -5.23 -4.69 6.35
N HIS A 23 -4.76 -5.88 6.01
CA HIS A 23 -5.48 -7.14 6.20
C HIS A 23 -4.96 -7.99 7.37
N VAL A 24 -3.96 -7.51 8.10
CA VAL A 24 -3.41 -8.25 9.24
C VAL A 24 -4.16 -7.90 10.52
N ASP A 25 -4.37 -8.88 11.37
CA ASP A 25 -5.04 -8.69 12.66
C ASP A 25 -4.11 -8.02 13.69
N ASP A 26 -2.81 -8.30 13.59
CA ASP A 26 -1.77 -7.76 14.49
C ASP A 26 -0.60 -7.20 13.68
N LEU A 27 -0.65 -5.89 13.44
CA LEU A 27 0.40 -5.16 12.72
C LEU A 27 1.75 -5.22 13.47
N ASP A 28 1.72 -5.11 14.79
CA ASP A 28 2.94 -5.13 15.61
C ASP A 28 3.63 -6.51 15.53
N ALA A 29 2.88 -7.60 15.56
CA ALA A 29 3.43 -8.94 15.40
C ALA A 29 4.07 -9.14 14.02
N VAL A 30 3.44 -8.66 12.95
CA VAL A 30 3.99 -8.74 11.58
C VAL A 30 5.27 -7.93 11.44
N LEU A 31 5.31 -6.72 12.00
CA LEU A 31 6.50 -5.87 11.94
C LEU A 31 7.65 -6.40 12.80
N ALA A 32 7.35 -6.95 13.98
CA ALA A 32 8.33 -7.62 14.84
C ALA A 32 8.98 -8.80 14.12
N GLU A 33 8.16 -9.62 13.47
CA GLU A 33 8.62 -10.80 12.75
C GLU A 33 9.42 -10.43 11.49
N THR A 34 8.99 -9.40 10.76
CA THR A 34 9.74 -8.83 9.64
C THR A 34 11.11 -8.33 10.10
N ALA A 35 11.13 -7.57 11.19
CA ALA A 35 12.38 -7.08 11.76
C ALA A 35 13.29 -8.22 12.23
N ARG A 36 12.75 -9.30 12.82
CA ARG A 36 13.51 -10.48 13.21
C ARG A 36 14.17 -11.14 12.02
N ALA A 37 13.43 -11.33 10.94
CA ALA A 37 13.89 -12.01 9.72
C ALA A 37 14.93 -11.22 8.92
N LEU A 38 14.91 -9.89 8.99
CA LEU A 38 15.86 -9.04 8.29
C LEU A 38 17.23 -8.99 8.98
N THR A 39 18.30 -8.91 8.18
CA THR A 39 19.65 -8.59 8.65
C THR A 39 19.74 -7.15 9.17
N PRO A 40 20.65 -6.81 10.09
CA PRO A 40 20.95 -5.41 10.41
C PRO A 40 21.32 -4.63 9.14
N GLY A 41 20.67 -3.50 8.90
CA GLY A 41 20.81 -2.73 7.65
C GLY A 41 19.92 -3.23 6.51
N GLY A 42 19.23 -4.34 6.67
CA GLY A 42 18.29 -4.88 5.69
C GLY A 42 17.11 -3.94 5.44
N LEU A 43 16.53 -4.05 4.26
CA LEU A 43 15.47 -3.16 3.76
C LEU A 43 14.09 -3.81 3.89
N TYR A 44 13.13 -3.03 4.33
CA TYR A 44 11.71 -3.39 4.32
C TYR A 44 10.93 -2.45 3.42
N PHE A 45 10.39 -2.94 2.32
CA PHE A 45 9.48 -2.21 1.44
C PHE A 45 8.03 -2.59 1.75
N PHE A 46 7.17 -1.59 1.74
CA PHE A 46 5.74 -1.78 2.02
C PHE A 46 4.88 -0.82 1.22
N ASP A 47 3.65 -1.20 1.00
CA ASP A 47 2.56 -0.30 0.66
C ASP A 47 1.31 -0.67 1.47
N THR A 48 0.37 0.26 1.57
CA THR A 48 -0.93 0.06 2.20
C THR A 48 -1.88 1.21 1.89
N ILE A 49 -3.14 1.04 2.28
CA ILE A 49 -4.20 2.03 2.09
C ILE A 49 -4.14 3.09 3.17
N ASN A 50 -4.15 4.35 2.75
CA ASN A 50 -4.12 5.48 3.66
C ASN A 50 -5.50 5.76 4.27
N ARG A 51 -5.58 5.88 5.60
CA ARG A 51 -6.81 6.24 6.31
C ARG A 51 -7.14 7.72 6.14
N THR A 52 -7.47 8.11 4.91
CA THR A 52 -7.92 9.46 4.54
C THR A 52 -9.33 9.40 3.96
N TRP A 53 -10.05 10.54 3.98
CA TRP A 53 -11.35 10.63 3.32
C TRP A 53 -11.26 10.25 1.82
N LEU A 54 -10.14 10.56 1.17
CA LEU A 54 -9.88 10.20 -0.21
C LEU A 54 -9.71 8.67 -0.37
N GLY A 55 -8.95 8.02 0.52
CA GLY A 55 -8.83 6.56 0.57
C GLY A 55 -10.20 5.90 0.74
N ARG A 56 -11.03 6.44 1.66
CA ARG A 56 -12.41 5.96 1.85
C ARG A 56 -13.26 6.13 0.59
N LEU A 57 -13.20 7.31 -0.04
CA LEU A 57 -13.97 7.58 -1.25
C LEU A 57 -13.55 6.65 -2.39
N VAL A 58 -12.24 6.54 -2.65
CA VAL A 58 -11.72 5.76 -3.78
C VAL A 58 -11.91 4.26 -3.54
N VAL A 59 -11.41 3.74 -2.43
CA VAL A 59 -11.36 2.30 -2.19
C VAL A 59 -12.74 1.74 -1.81
N ILE A 60 -13.44 2.37 -0.87
CA ILE A 60 -14.71 1.85 -0.38
C ILE A 60 -15.85 2.27 -1.32
N LYS A 61 -16.02 3.57 -1.55
CA LYS A 61 -17.19 4.05 -2.31
C LYS A 61 -17.10 3.71 -3.80
N ILE A 62 -15.98 4.04 -4.46
CA ILE A 62 -15.84 3.87 -5.91
C ILE A 62 -15.55 2.43 -6.28
N MET A 63 -14.58 1.78 -5.64
CA MET A 63 -14.14 0.43 -6.04
C MET A 63 -15.00 -0.70 -5.49
N GLN A 64 -15.63 -0.54 -4.33
CA GLN A 64 -16.42 -1.60 -3.70
C GLN A 64 -17.94 -1.39 -3.77
N GLU A 65 -18.44 -0.18 -3.46
CA GLU A 65 -19.88 0.03 -3.31
C GLU A 65 -20.58 0.50 -4.60
N TRP A 66 -19.91 1.27 -5.43
CA TRP A 66 -20.56 1.88 -6.60
C TRP A 66 -20.76 0.86 -7.71
N ARG A 67 -22.02 0.57 -8.01
CA ARG A 67 -22.46 -0.48 -8.94
C ARG A 67 -21.84 -0.37 -10.35
N TRP A 68 -21.44 0.84 -10.77
CA TRP A 68 -20.92 1.10 -12.11
C TRP A 68 -19.39 0.99 -12.21
N THR A 69 -18.71 1.14 -11.08
CA THR A 69 -17.25 1.11 -11.00
C THR A 69 -16.73 -0.03 -10.15
N ARG A 70 -17.63 -0.81 -9.52
CA ARG A 70 -17.27 -1.95 -8.67
C ARG A 70 -16.33 -2.90 -9.42
N MET A 71 -15.10 -3.00 -8.94
CA MET A 71 -14.06 -3.80 -9.56
C MET A 71 -14.09 -5.26 -9.12
N PHE A 72 -14.78 -5.54 -8.00
CA PHE A 72 -14.85 -6.87 -7.41
C PHE A 72 -16.31 -7.32 -7.31
N ASP A 73 -16.61 -8.49 -7.86
CA ASP A 73 -17.92 -9.14 -7.70
C ASP A 73 -18.04 -9.91 -6.37
N THR A 74 -17.06 -9.72 -5.48
CA THR A 74 -16.98 -10.31 -4.14
C THR A 74 -17.57 -9.40 -3.08
N PRO A 75 -17.88 -9.90 -1.87
CA PRO A 75 -18.22 -9.08 -0.72
C PRO A 75 -17.17 -8.00 -0.45
N PRO A 76 -17.52 -6.90 0.24
CA PRO A 76 -16.57 -5.85 0.58
C PRO A 76 -15.35 -6.43 1.29
N VAL A 77 -14.16 -6.22 0.72
CA VAL A 77 -12.89 -6.76 1.26
C VAL A 77 -12.21 -5.76 2.18
N HIS A 78 -12.56 -4.47 2.09
CA HIS A 78 -11.95 -3.41 2.88
C HIS A 78 -12.99 -2.72 3.77
N ASP A 79 -12.62 -2.52 5.02
CA ASP A 79 -13.31 -1.67 5.98
C ASP A 79 -12.42 -0.48 6.35
N TRP A 80 -13.05 0.63 6.71
CA TRP A 80 -12.33 1.85 7.10
C TRP A 80 -11.36 1.66 8.27
N SER A 81 -11.69 0.77 9.19
CA SER A 81 -10.85 0.45 10.36
C SER A 81 -9.54 -0.24 10.01
N MET A 82 -9.48 -0.89 8.84
CA MET A 82 -8.29 -1.60 8.35
C MET A 82 -7.22 -0.65 7.80
N PHE A 83 -7.61 0.58 7.44
CA PHE A 83 -6.67 1.54 6.85
C PHE A 83 -5.72 2.08 7.89
N ILE A 84 -4.46 2.28 7.51
CA ILE A 84 -3.38 2.67 8.40
C ILE A 84 -2.90 4.07 8.00
N THR A 85 -2.80 4.99 8.96
CA THR A 85 -2.19 6.29 8.68
C THR A 85 -0.67 6.18 8.62
N PRO A 86 0.02 7.03 7.83
CA PRO A 86 1.49 7.07 7.81
C PRO A 86 2.11 7.28 9.21
N ALA A 87 1.45 8.05 10.08
CA ALA A 87 1.94 8.28 11.44
C ALA A 87 1.87 7.02 12.31
N GLU A 88 0.75 6.29 12.24
CA GLU A 88 0.58 5.02 12.97
C GLU A 88 1.60 3.98 12.50
N LEU A 89 1.77 3.84 11.17
CA LEU A 89 2.74 2.89 10.63
C LEU A 89 4.18 3.28 11.00
N THR A 90 4.53 4.57 10.94
CA THR A 90 5.86 5.04 11.35
C THR A 90 6.14 4.69 12.81
N ALA A 91 5.19 4.97 13.68
CA ALA A 91 5.34 4.65 15.12
C ALA A 91 5.45 3.13 15.37
N ALA A 92 4.72 2.31 14.59
CA ALA A 92 4.81 0.86 14.66
C ALA A 92 6.18 0.35 14.18
N LEU A 93 6.66 0.86 13.04
CA LEU A 93 7.99 0.54 12.51
C LEU A 93 9.11 0.86 13.51
N ASP A 94 9.07 2.05 14.11
CA ASP A 94 10.09 2.50 15.08
C ASP A 94 10.13 1.60 16.34
N ARG A 95 8.97 1.12 16.84
CA ARG A 95 8.91 0.19 17.97
C ARG A 95 9.69 -1.11 17.71
N HIS A 96 9.76 -1.52 16.46
CA HIS A 96 10.44 -2.78 16.04
C HIS A 96 11.82 -2.54 15.42
N GLY A 97 12.39 -1.35 15.58
CA GLY A 97 13.73 -1.03 15.06
C GLY A 97 13.80 -0.94 13.54
N LEU A 98 12.68 -0.69 12.89
CA LEU A 98 12.57 -0.43 11.45
C LEU A 98 12.46 1.08 11.23
N ARG A 99 13.57 1.73 10.93
CA ARG A 99 13.59 3.19 10.72
C ARG A 99 13.07 3.56 9.34
N LEU A 100 11.94 4.27 9.28
CA LEU A 100 11.39 4.79 8.03
C LEU A 100 12.40 5.73 7.36
N THR A 101 12.69 5.47 6.08
CA THR A 101 13.69 6.22 5.31
C THR A 101 13.06 6.96 4.13
N GLY A 102 12.02 6.41 3.53
CA GLY A 102 11.32 7.07 2.43
C GLY A 102 9.83 6.76 2.44
N LEU A 103 9.01 7.76 2.11
CA LEU A 103 7.57 7.64 2.01
C LEU A 103 7.06 8.45 0.82
N THR A 104 6.14 7.88 0.05
CA THR A 104 5.48 8.56 -1.06
C THR A 104 4.03 8.08 -1.19
N GLY A 105 3.13 8.95 -1.58
CA GLY A 105 1.76 8.59 -1.92
C GLY A 105 1.66 8.01 -3.32
N LEU A 106 0.64 7.20 -3.51
CA LEU A 106 0.16 6.75 -4.81
C LEU A 106 -1.24 7.32 -5.03
N GLY A 107 -1.45 7.94 -6.16
CA GLY A 107 -2.73 8.57 -6.46
C GLY A 107 -2.82 9.08 -7.88
N LEU A 108 -3.94 9.72 -8.17
CA LEU A 108 -4.16 10.37 -9.45
C LEU A 108 -3.29 11.63 -9.57
N ARG A 109 -2.49 11.70 -10.60
CA ARG A 109 -1.73 12.90 -10.94
C ARG A 109 -2.64 13.83 -11.73
N THR A 110 -2.93 14.99 -11.17
CA THR A 110 -3.82 16.00 -11.78
C THR A 110 -3.13 16.86 -12.87
N ALA A 111 -1.83 16.71 -13.06
CA ALA A 111 -1.03 17.62 -13.87
C ALA A 111 -0.98 17.31 -15.39
N ASP A 112 -1.29 16.08 -15.80
CA ASP A 112 -1.34 15.76 -17.23
C ASP A 112 -2.77 15.46 -17.64
N PRO A 113 -3.30 16.14 -18.70
CA PRO A 113 -4.57 15.72 -19.26
C PRO A 113 -4.44 14.24 -19.67
N PRO A 114 -5.52 13.43 -19.51
CA PRO A 114 -5.47 12.04 -19.95
C PRO A 114 -5.01 12.05 -21.41
N ALA A 115 -3.98 11.26 -21.70
CA ALA A 115 -3.49 11.12 -23.06
C ALA A 115 -4.70 10.74 -23.92
N THR A 116 -5.20 11.70 -24.68
CA THR A 116 -6.29 11.49 -25.62
C THR A 116 -5.70 10.69 -26.78
N ASP A 117 -5.56 9.39 -26.57
CA ASP A 117 -5.29 8.49 -27.68
C ASP A 117 -6.54 8.49 -28.59
N ARG A 118 -6.49 9.34 -29.61
CA ARG A 118 -7.56 9.46 -30.62
C ARG A 118 -7.75 8.19 -31.41
N HIS A 119 -6.88 7.21 -31.23
CA HIS A 119 -6.89 5.92 -31.92
C HIS A 119 -7.28 4.73 -31.05
N ALA A 120 -7.67 4.97 -29.76
CA ALA A 120 -8.19 3.89 -28.95
C ALA A 120 -9.44 3.29 -29.63
N PRO A 121 -9.46 1.99 -29.94
CA PRO A 121 -10.64 1.37 -30.51
C PRO A 121 -11.83 1.59 -29.57
N ARG A 122 -12.98 1.98 -30.11
CA ARG A 122 -14.23 2.10 -29.35
C ARG A 122 -14.53 0.75 -28.76
N SER A 123 -14.11 0.53 -27.51
CA SER A 123 -14.38 -0.72 -26.82
C SER A 123 -15.88 -0.85 -26.56
N THR A 124 -16.40 -2.03 -26.76
CA THR A 124 -17.76 -2.42 -26.50
C THR A 124 -18.07 -2.47 -25.00
N GLY A 125 -18.07 -1.32 -24.34
CA GLY A 125 -18.74 -1.09 -23.06
C GLY A 125 -18.10 -1.60 -21.77
N ARG A 126 -17.03 -2.42 -21.79
CA ARG A 126 -16.31 -2.84 -20.57
C ARG A 126 -14.83 -2.49 -20.71
N LEU A 127 -14.38 -1.53 -19.91
CA LEU A 127 -12.96 -1.21 -19.80
C LEU A 127 -12.24 -2.34 -19.06
N THR A 128 -11.13 -2.80 -19.60
CA THR A 128 -10.26 -3.71 -18.87
C THR A 128 -9.52 -2.95 -17.76
N TYR A 129 -9.07 -3.66 -16.73
CA TYR A 129 -8.27 -3.10 -15.63
C TYR A 129 -7.06 -2.31 -16.16
N GLY A 130 -6.37 -2.83 -17.15
CA GLY A 130 -5.23 -2.15 -17.78
C GLY A 130 -5.59 -0.88 -18.56
N GLU A 131 -6.80 -0.80 -19.12
CA GLU A 131 -7.28 0.42 -19.80
C GLU A 131 -7.67 1.50 -18.80
N VAL A 132 -8.32 1.11 -17.69
CA VAL A 132 -8.62 2.03 -16.59
C VAL A 132 -7.34 2.57 -15.99
N SER A 133 -6.37 1.72 -15.69
CA SER A 133 -5.08 2.11 -15.11
C SER A 133 -4.30 3.07 -16.03
N ARG A 134 -4.28 2.82 -17.33
CA ARG A 134 -3.63 3.72 -18.30
C ARG A 134 -4.33 5.07 -18.45
N ARG A 135 -5.66 5.12 -18.31
CA ARG A 135 -6.43 6.35 -18.41
C ARG A 135 -6.39 7.21 -17.14
N LEU A 136 -6.18 6.57 -16.01
CA LEU A 136 -6.15 7.21 -14.70
C LEU A 136 -4.72 7.63 -14.35
N ASN A 137 -3.94 8.23 -15.13
CA ASN A 137 -2.59 8.76 -14.82
C ASN A 137 -2.14 8.58 -13.34
N PHE A 138 -2.07 7.30 -12.90
CA PHE A 138 -1.64 6.94 -11.57
C PHE A 138 -0.13 7.15 -11.44
N GLY A 139 0.30 7.77 -10.35
CA GLY A 139 1.71 8.02 -10.13
C GLY A 139 2.00 8.48 -8.71
N ARG A 140 3.27 8.82 -8.50
CA ARG A 140 3.73 9.33 -7.21
C ARG A 140 3.12 10.70 -6.94
N VAL A 141 2.53 10.83 -5.75
CA VAL A 141 1.98 12.07 -5.21
C VAL A 141 2.51 12.28 -3.79
N PRO A 142 2.36 13.46 -3.17
CA PRO A 142 2.62 13.59 -1.75
C PRO A 142 1.81 12.56 -0.96
N TYR A 143 2.42 11.90 0.03
CA TYR A 143 1.75 10.84 0.81
C TYR A 143 0.48 11.31 1.52
N THR A 144 0.38 12.61 1.80
CA THR A 144 -0.81 13.23 2.39
C THR A 144 -2.00 13.31 1.44
N GLY A 145 -1.78 13.22 0.13
CA GLY A 145 -2.81 13.32 -0.91
C GLY A 145 -3.14 12.01 -1.61
N GLY A 146 -2.46 10.90 -1.27
CA GLY A 146 -2.70 9.59 -1.87
C GLY A 146 -3.80 8.79 -1.18
N ALA A 147 -4.54 7.98 -1.94
CA ALA A 147 -5.40 6.95 -1.39
C ALA A 147 -4.58 5.80 -0.80
N ASN A 148 -3.46 5.50 -1.42
CA ASN A 148 -2.45 4.55 -0.96
C ASN A 148 -1.13 5.28 -0.76
N TYR A 149 -0.26 4.69 0.03
CA TYR A 149 1.13 5.12 0.14
C TYR A 149 2.07 3.92 0.18
N MET A 150 3.30 4.16 -0.27
CA MET A 150 4.38 3.18 -0.21
C MET A 150 5.60 3.81 0.44
N GLY A 151 6.41 2.96 1.03
CA GLY A 151 7.64 3.40 1.66
C GLY A 151 8.65 2.29 1.84
N TYR A 152 9.78 2.67 2.41
CA TYR A 152 10.77 1.71 2.85
C TYR A 152 11.40 2.14 4.17
N ALA A 153 11.72 1.13 4.95
CA ALA A 153 12.41 1.27 6.22
C ALA A 153 13.71 0.45 6.22
N VAL A 154 14.63 0.82 7.06
CA VAL A 154 15.90 0.13 7.27
C VAL A 154 15.92 -0.45 8.68
N LYS A 155 16.25 -1.73 8.81
CA LYS A 155 16.46 -2.34 10.13
C LYS A 155 17.68 -1.70 10.78
N THR A 156 17.48 -1.09 11.94
CA THR A 156 18.59 -0.53 12.74
C THR A 156 19.43 -1.66 13.34
N ALA A 157 20.73 -1.44 13.49
CA ALA A 157 21.54 -2.34 14.29
C ALA A 157 21.03 -2.35 15.74
N ALA A 158 21.04 -3.50 16.40
CA ALA A 158 20.80 -3.56 17.82
C ALA A 158 21.79 -2.62 18.51
N ARG A 159 21.28 -1.73 19.36
CA ARG A 159 22.18 -0.94 20.24
C ARG A 159 22.79 -1.93 21.22
N GLY A 160 24.10 -2.18 21.07
CA GLY A 160 24.89 -2.94 22.04
C GLY A 160 24.94 -2.25 23.39
#